data_dbf86665f0eb90ec7f5c85a353a6de3c
#
_entry.id   dbf86665f0eb90ec7f5c85a353a6de3c
#
_cell.length_a   1.000
_cell.length_b   1.000
_cell.length_c   1.000
_cell.angle_alpha   90.00
_cell.angle_beta   90.00
_cell.angle_gamma   90.00
#
_symmetry.space_group_name_H-M   'P 1'
#
loop_
_entity.id
_entity.type
_entity.pdbx_description
1 polymer ?
#
loop_
_entity_poly.entity_id
_entity_poly.type
_entity_poly.pdbx_seq_one_letter_code
_entity_poly.pdbx_strand_id
1 'polypeptide(L)'
;MHLKPTPLHADQPVVTSDRGDVVLGWLTKLVVILSLLGLVGFDLISLASTRFQAEDHAQSAVRAAARAWDGPTTLQAAYDAAVAEVVEHGDTIDPQTFSVAPDGTVTLTLHRTAPTLVVEKVPPLAEYAEVRRTVSGSPPR
;
A
#
# COMPACT_ATOMS: atom_id res chain seq x y z
N MET A 1 81.40 -35.01 22.16
CA MET A 1 80.69 -34.80 20.87
C MET A 1 79.21 -34.65 21.16
N HIS A 2 78.68 -33.36 21.24
CA HIS A 2 77.32 -33.05 21.63
C HIS A 2 76.53 -32.66 20.35
N LEU A 3 75.63 -33.54 19.95
CA LEU A 3 74.72 -33.28 18.88
C LEU A 3 73.47 -32.53 19.47
N LYS A 4 73.35 -31.29 19.06
CA LYS A 4 72.22 -30.43 19.40
C LYS A 4 71.07 -30.73 18.45
N PRO A 5 69.83 -31.09 18.92
CA PRO A 5 68.71 -31.26 18.02
C PRO A 5 68.17 -29.90 17.60
N THR A 6 68.04 -29.68 16.30
CA THR A 6 67.38 -28.52 15.69
C THR A 6 65.87 -28.74 15.74
N PRO A 7 65.08 -27.81 16.29
CA PRO A 7 63.62 -27.90 16.20
C PRO A 7 63.16 -27.51 14.78
N LEU A 8 62.58 -28.47 14.07
CA LEU A 8 61.81 -28.20 12.85
C LEU A 8 60.51 -27.46 13.22
N HIS A 9 60.53 -26.14 13.09
CA HIS A 9 59.34 -25.36 13.08
C HIS A 9 58.72 -25.48 11.69
N ALA A 10 57.78 -26.40 11.54
CA ALA A 10 56.92 -26.44 10.38
C ALA A 10 55.88 -25.32 10.53
N ASP A 11 56.24 -24.16 10.02
CA ASP A 11 55.31 -23.06 9.82
C ASP A 11 54.36 -23.44 8.67
N GLN A 12 53.24 -24.07 9.00
CA GLN A 12 52.20 -24.33 8.03
C GLN A 12 51.44 -23.02 7.77
N PRO A 13 51.44 -22.50 6.55
CA PRO A 13 50.59 -21.37 6.23
C PRO A 13 49.16 -21.83 6.39
N VAL A 14 48.45 -21.22 7.34
CA VAL A 14 46.97 -21.29 7.45
C VAL A 14 46.43 -20.62 6.19
N VAL A 15 46.11 -21.43 5.20
CA VAL A 15 45.36 -20.98 4.02
C VAL A 15 43.97 -20.65 4.50
N THR A 16 43.79 -19.44 5.02
CA THR A 16 42.47 -18.87 5.24
C THR A 16 41.77 -18.74 3.89
N SER A 17 40.67 -19.45 3.77
CA SER A 17 39.87 -19.53 2.55
C SER A 17 39.15 -18.19 2.31
N ASP A 18 39.84 -17.17 1.83
CA ASP A 18 39.32 -15.86 1.42
C ASP A 18 38.24 -15.94 0.33
N ARG A 19 38.12 -17.09 -0.35
CA ARG A 19 37.13 -17.30 -1.41
C ARG A 19 35.71 -17.46 -0.88
N GLY A 20 35.52 -17.99 0.32
CA GLY A 20 34.23 -18.16 0.94
C GLY A 20 33.59 -16.83 1.36
N ASP A 21 34.41 -15.89 1.86
CA ASP A 21 33.96 -14.59 2.33
C ASP A 21 33.44 -13.70 1.18
N VAL A 22 34.12 -13.75 0.04
CA VAL A 22 33.69 -12.98 -1.15
C VAL A 22 32.32 -13.48 -1.68
N VAL A 23 32.16 -14.80 -1.76
CA VAL A 23 30.89 -15.40 -2.24
C VAL A 23 29.74 -15.13 -1.26
N LEU A 24 30.01 -15.28 0.05
CA LEU A 24 29.02 -15.02 1.09
C LEU A 24 28.62 -13.54 1.12
N GLY A 25 29.59 -12.63 1.01
CA GLY A 25 29.33 -11.19 0.97
C GLY A 25 28.51 -10.77 -0.26
N TRP A 26 28.77 -11.36 -1.43
CA TRP A 26 28.00 -11.13 -2.64
C TRP A 26 26.57 -11.69 -2.53
N LEU A 27 26.43 -12.91 -2.01
CA LEU A 27 25.13 -13.55 -1.79
C LEU A 27 24.27 -12.75 -0.81
N THR A 28 24.87 -12.26 0.28
CA THR A 28 24.18 -11.41 1.26
C THR A 28 23.64 -10.13 0.62
N LYS A 29 24.46 -9.45 -0.20
CA LYS A 29 24.02 -8.25 -0.93
C LYS A 29 22.88 -8.57 -1.88
N LEU A 30 22.95 -9.68 -2.61
CA LEU A 30 21.90 -10.12 -3.52
C LEU A 30 20.58 -10.37 -2.78
N VAL A 31 20.61 -11.06 -1.64
CA VAL A 31 19.43 -11.31 -0.81
C VAL A 31 18.82 -10.01 -0.30
N VAL A 32 19.64 -9.06 0.16
CA VAL A 32 19.16 -7.75 0.63
C VAL A 32 18.50 -6.99 -0.51
N ILE A 33 19.11 -6.94 -1.70
CA ILE A 33 18.55 -6.26 -2.86
C ILE A 33 17.22 -6.90 -3.28
N LEU A 34 17.14 -8.22 -3.35
CA LEU A 34 15.90 -8.93 -3.69
C LEU A 34 14.80 -8.70 -2.65
N SER A 35 15.16 -8.64 -1.37
CA SER A 35 14.21 -8.34 -0.30
C SER A 35 13.65 -6.92 -0.43
N LEU A 36 14.50 -5.94 -0.70
CA LEU A 36 14.07 -4.55 -0.92
C LEU A 36 13.18 -4.43 -2.16
N LEU A 37 13.54 -5.09 -3.26
CA LEU A 37 12.71 -5.12 -4.47
C LEU A 37 11.36 -5.78 -4.22
N GLY A 38 11.33 -6.85 -3.40
CA GLY A 38 10.08 -7.51 -3.00
C GLY A 38 9.17 -6.60 -2.20
N LEU A 39 9.71 -5.83 -1.24
CA LEU A 39 8.95 -4.86 -0.45
C LEU A 39 8.37 -3.74 -1.30
N VAL A 40 9.18 -3.15 -2.19
CA VAL A 40 8.72 -2.10 -3.11
C VAL A 40 7.68 -2.64 -4.08
N GLY A 41 7.89 -3.86 -4.61
CA GLY A 41 6.92 -4.52 -5.48
C GLY A 41 5.58 -4.75 -4.80
N PHE A 42 5.59 -5.18 -3.54
CA PHE A 42 4.37 -5.33 -2.73
C PHE A 42 3.63 -3.99 -2.58
N ASP A 43 4.33 -2.91 -2.22
CA ASP A 43 3.72 -1.59 -2.06
C ASP A 43 3.07 -1.10 -3.36
N LEU A 44 3.72 -1.30 -4.51
CA LEU A 44 3.18 -0.92 -5.82
C LEU A 44 1.89 -1.69 -6.17
N ILE A 45 1.87 -3.01 -5.91
CA ILE A 45 0.69 -3.83 -6.14
C ILE A 45 -0.43 -3.42 -5.17
N SER A 46 -0.11 -3.17 -3.91
CA SER A 46 -1.06 -2.71 -2.90
C SER A 46 -1.70 -1.37 -3.30
N LEU A 47 -0.90 -0.39 -3.72
CA LEU A 47 -1.39 0.90 -4.20
C LEU A 47 -2.30 0.76 -5.42
N ALA A 48 -1.91 -0.05 -6.40
CA ALA A 48 -2.71 -0.30 -7.59
C ALA A 48 -4.06 -0.96 -7.23
N SER A 49 -4.02 -2.04 -6.44
CA SER A 49 -5.22 -2.74 -5.97
C SER A 49 -6.17 -1.81 -5.19
N THR A 50 -5.62 -0.99 -4.28
CA THR A 50 -6.40 -0.04 -3.49
C THR A 50 -7.10 0.99 -4.36
N ARG A 51 -6.48 1.45 -5.45
CA ARG A 51 -7.10 2.38 -6.40
C ARG A 51 -8.32 1.78 -7.09
N PHE A 52 -8.24 0.53 -7.55
CA PHE A 52 -9.37 -0.16 -8.17
C PHE A 52 -10.51 -0.39 -7.16
N GLN A 53 -10.18 -0.86 -5.95
CA GLN A 53 -11.17 -1.07 -4.90
C GLN A 53 -11.84 0.25 -4.47
N ALA A 54 -11.09 1.34 -4.36
CA ALA A 54 -11.65 2.65 -4.02
C ALA A 54 -12.64 3.14 -5.09
N GLU A 55 -12.39 2.88 -6.37
CA GLU A 55 -13.31 3.19 -7.46
C GLU A 55 -14.61 2.39 -7.33
N ASP A 56 -14.50 1.06 -7.14
CA ASP A 56 -15.67 0.18 -7.01
C ASP A 56 -16.53 0.54 -5.78
N HIS A 57 -15.88 0.83 -4.64
CA HIS A 57 -16.60 1.24 -3.41
C HIS A 57 -17.25 2.61 -3.57
N ALA A 58 -16.56 3.56 -4.21
CA ALA A 58 -17.14 4.88 -4.48
C ALA A 58 -18.36 4.78 -5.40
N GLN A 59 -18.32 3.94 -6.43
CA GLN A 59 -19.48 3.71 -7.29
C GLN A 59 -20.63 3.01 -6.56
N SER A 60 -20.34 2.08 -5.64
CA SER A 60 -21.35 1.43 -4.80
C SER A 60 -22.03 2.45 -3.86
N ALA A 61 -21.22 3.31 -3.23
CA ALA A 61 -21.72 4.39 -2.39
C ALA A 61 -22.63 5.38 -3.16
N VAL A 62 -22.21 5.78 -4.36
CA VAL A 62 -23.03 6.63 -5.25
C VAL A 62 -24.38 5.97 -5.58
N ARG A 63 -24.36 4.67 -5.89
CA ARG A 63 -25.61 3.92 -6.17
C ARG A 63 -26.50 3.80 -4.93
N ALA A 64 -25.92 3.62 -3.74
CA ALA A 64 -26.65 3.56 -2.48
C ALA A 64 -27.32 4.92 -2.17
N ALA A 65 -26.54 6.00 -2.28
CA ALA A 65 -27.05 7.37 -2.11
C ALA A 65 -28.17 7.72 -3.12
N ALA A 66 -27.96 7.40 -4.40
CA ALA A 66 -28.93 7.68 -5.45
C ALA A 66 -30.25 6.93 -5.25
N ARG A 67 -30.21 5.72 -4.68
CA ARG A 67 -31.44 4.97 -4.31
C ARG A 67 -32.17 5.55 -3.11
N ALA A 68 -31.44 6.16 -2.17
CA ALA A 68 -32.00 6.78 -0.98
C ALA A 68 -32.46 8.23 -1.23
N TRP A 69 -32.12 8.81 -2.37
CA TRP A 69 -32.48 10.16 -2.74
C TRP A 69 -33.93 10.23 -3.29
N ASP A 70 -34.77 11.04 -2.64
CA ASP A 70 -36.11 11.36 -3.08
C ASP A 70 -36.38 12.87 -2.93
N GLY A 71 -35.39 13.67 -3.34
CA GLY A 71 -35.44 15.12 -3.30
C GLY A 71 -34.66 15.77 -2.15
N PRO A 72 -34.64 17.10 -2.05
CA PRO A 72 -33.76 17.84 -1.14
C PRO A 72 -33.90 17.48 0.34
N THR A 73 -35.08 17.04 0.75
CA THR A 73 -35.38 16.66 2.15
C THR A 73 -34.75 15.36 2.57
N THR A 74 -34.26 14.53 1.62
CA THR A 74 -33.62 13.24 1.85
C THR A 74 -32.09 13.27 1.69
N LEU A 75 -31.49 14.47 1.63
CA LEU A 75 -30.04 14.61 1.46
C LEU A 75 -29.25 13.86 2.54
N GLN A 76 -29.67 13.98 3.81
CA GLN A 76 -29.01 13.29 4.92
C GLN A 76 -29.16 11.77 4.79
N ALA A 77 -30.34 11.29 4.42
CA ALA A 77 -30.57 9.85 4.21
C ALA A 77 -29.72 9.29 3.06
N ALA A 78 -29.54 10.06 1.99
CA ALA A 78 -28.66 9.70 0.88
C ALA A 78 -27.18 9.63 1.33
N TYR A 79 -26.73 10.61 2.13
CA TYR A 79 -25.39 10.61 2.70
C TYR A 79 -25.17 9.42 3.62
N ASP A 80 -26.09 9.16 4.55
CA ASP A 80 -26.02 8.04 5.49
C ASP A 80 -25.98 6.69 4.78
N ALA A 81 -26.73 6.53 3.69
CA ALA A 81 -26.72 5.34 2.85
C ALA A 81 -25.35 5.15 2.15
N ALA A 82 -24.74 6.23 1.66
CA ALA A 82 -23.40 6.17 1.08
C ALA A 82 -22.35 5.80 2.11
N VAL A 83 -22.39 6.39 3.32
CA VAL A 83 -21.46 6.10 4.42
C VAL A 83 -21.60 4.65 4.88
N ALA A 84 -22.82 4.15 5.04
CA ALA A 84 -23.06 2.76 5.44
C ALA A 84 -22.42 1.75 4.48
N GLU A 85 -22.44 2.04 3.17
CA GLU A 85 -21.86 1.18 2.14
C GLU A 85 -20.33 1.06 2.24
N VAL A 86 -19.64 2.14 2.63
CA VAL A 86 -18.17 2.19 2.60
C VAL A 86 -17.51 1.91 3.94
N VAL A 87 -18.23 2.14 5.05
CA VAL A 87 -17.65 2.00 6.41
C VAL A 87 -17.25 0.56 6.71
N GLU A 88 -17.96 -0.43 6.17
CA GLU A 88 -17.64 -1.86 6.32
C GLU A 88 -16.28 -2.22 5.71
N HIS A 89 -15.83 -1.41 4.75
CA HIS A 89 -14.55 -1.57 4.06
C HIS A 89 -13.42 -0.71 4.64
N GLY A 90 -13.72 0.05 5.72
CA GLY A 90 -12.77 0.98 6.35
C GLY A 90 -12.49 2.24 5.53
N ASP A 91 -13.37 2.54 4.58
CA ASP A 91 -13.29 3.75 3.75
C ASP A 91 -14.07 4.90 4.41
N THR A 92 -13.76 6.13 4.02
CA THR A 92 -14.44 7.32 4.49
C THR A 92 -14.87 8.21 3.33
N ILE A 93 -16.01 8.91 3.50
CA ILE A 93 -16.50 9.91 2.53
C ILE A 93 -16.25 11.28 3.12
N ASP A 94 -15.69 12.19 2.30
CA ASP A 94 -15.55 13.58 2.68
C ASP A 94 -16.94 14.27 2.64
N PRO A 95 -17.48 14.69 3.81
CA PRO A 95 -18.79 15.32 3.87
C PRO A 95 -18.89 16.61 3.06
N GLN A 96 -17.77 17.32 2.86
CA GLN A 96 -17.75 18.59 2.15
C GLN A 96 -17.86 18.42 0.63
N THR A 97 -17.55 17.24 0.12
CA THR A 97 -17.63 16.92 -1.31
C THR A 97 -18.91 16.19 -1.68
N PHE A 98 -19.70 15.76 -0.69
CA PHE A 98 -20.95 15.08 -0.95
C PHE A 98 -22.00 16.08 -1.43
N SER A 99 -22.55 15.84 -2.60
CA SER A 99 -23.61 16.66 -3.18
C SER A 99 -24.55 15.84 -4.05
N VAL A 100 -25.79 16.26 -4.11
CA VAL A 100 -26.79 15.67 -5.01
C VAL A 100 -27.40 16.80 -5.84
N ALA A 101 -27.28 16.67 -7.15
CA ALA A 101 -27.87 17.61 -8.09
C ALA A 101 -29.41 17.40 -8.19
N PRO A 102 -30.16 18.39 -8.71
CA PRO A 102 -31.66 18.28 -8.84
C PRO A 102 -32.12 17.11 -9.70
N ASP A 103 -31.28 16.63 -10.60
CA ASP A 103 -31.52 15.45 -11.46
C ASP A 103 -31.25 14.12 -10.76
N GLY A 104 -30.85 14.16 -9.47
CA GLY A 104 -30.47 12.98 -8.68
C GLY A 104 -29.05 12.50 -8.89
N THR A 105 -28.23 13.23 -9.64
CA THR A 105 -26.80 12.89 -9.79
C THR A 105 -26.07 13.13 -8.48
N VAL A 106 -25.53 12.06 -7.91
CA VAL A 106 -24.72 12.07 -6.68
C VAL A 106 -23.26 12.25 -7.03
N THR A 107 -22.56 13.14 -6.32
CA THR A 107 -21.10 13.31 -6.38
C THR A 107 -20.53 13.17 -4.98
N LEU A 108 -19.47 12.38 -4.83
CA LEU A 108 -18.77 12.21 -3.57
C LEU A 108 -17.27 11.95 -3.80
N THR A 109 -16.48 12.23 -2.79
CA THR A 109 -15.06 11.84 -2.75
C THR A 109 -14.85 10.82 -1.64
N LEU A 110 -14.32 9.67 -2.03
CA LEU A 110 -13.94 8.59 -1.12
C LEU A 110 -12.45 8.68 -0.80
N HIS A 111 -12.13 8.47 0.45
CA HIS A 111 -10.76 8.39 0.97
C HIS A 111 -10.49 6.98 1.46
N ARG A 112 -9.38 6.41 1.01
CA ARG A 112 -8.88 5.11 1.41
C ARG A 112 -7.37 5.14 1.59
N THR A 113 -6.86 4.49 2.63
CA THR A 113 -5.42 4.31 2.85
C THR A 113 -4.99 2.94 2.39
N ALA A 114 -4.00 2.89 1.49
CA ALA A 114 -3.42 1.63 1.05
C ALA A 114 -2.53 1.03 2.15
N PRO A 115 -2.64 -0.26 2.46
CA PRO A 115 -1.69 -0.93 3.34
C PRO A 115 -0.33 -1.03 2.63
N THR A 116 0.65 -0.25 3.09
CA THR A 116 2.01 -0.23 2.56
C THR A 116 3.02 -0.54 3.64
N LEU A 117 4.18 -1.11 3.29
CA LEU A 117 5.22 -1.49 4.22
C LEU A 117 6.35 -0.44 4.30
N VAL A 118 6.62 0.21 3.19
CA VAL A 118 7.73 1.17 3.03
C VAL A 118 7.21 2.59 2.83
N VAL A 119 6.25 2.78 1.93
CA VAL A 119 5.74 4.10 1.51
C VAL A 119 5.20 4.90 2.69
N GLU A 120 4.43 4.28 3.58
CA GLU A 120 3.86 4.94 4.77
C GLU A 120 4.94 5.40 5.77
N LYS A 121 6.08 4.68 5.83
CA LYS A 121 7.15 4.94 6.80
C LYS A 121 8.17 5.98 6.34
N VAL A 122 8.10 6.37 5.08
CA VAL A 122 8.96 7.40 4.50
C VAL A 122 8.16 8.71 4.39
N PRO A 123 8.41 9.72 5.26
CA PRO A 123 7.56 10.92 5.35
C PRO A 123 7.23 11.60 4.01
N PRO A 124 8.17 11.80 3.07
CA PRO A 124 7.85 12.41 1.78
C PRO A 124 7.00 11.54 0.85
N LEU A 125 6.84 10.23 1.17
CA LEU A 125 6.07 9.28 0.36
C LEU A 125 4.75 8.89 1.01
N ALA A 126 4.53 9.21 2.28
CA ALA A 126 3.35 8.80 3.04
C ALA A 126 2.03 9.28 2.41
N GLU A 127 2.03 10.46 1.79
CA GLU A 127 0.86 11.00 1.08
C GLU A 127 0.42 10.14 -0.13
N TYR A 128 1.34 9.37 -0.73
CA TYR A 128 1.02 8.48 -1.85
C TYR A 128 0.29 7.21 -1.41
N ALA A 129 0.28 6.88 -0.12
CA ALA A 129 -0.50 5.79 0.44
C ALA A 129 -2.00 6.15 0.54
N GLU A 130 -2.34 7.44 0.54
CA GLU A 130 -3.71 7.90 0.55
C GLU A 130 -4.29 7.96 -0.87
N VAL A 131 -5.38 7.23 -1.08
CA VAL A 131 -6.11 7.21 -2.36
C VAL A 131 -7.39 8.02 -2.19
N ARG A 132 -7.54 9.07 -3.00
CA ARG A 132 -8.75 9.88 -3.13
C ARG A 132 -9.41 9.60 -4.46
N ARG A 133 -10.71 9.32 -4.45
CA ARG A 133 -11.51 9.11 -5.66
C ARG A 133 -12.78 9.92 -5.61
N THR A 134 -12.93 10.82 -6.57
CA THR A 134 -14.17 11.55 -6.80
C THR A 134 -14.97 10.85 -7.90
N VAL A 135 -16.18 10.47 -7.58
CA VAL A 135 -17.07 9.74 -8.50
C VAL A 135 -18.43 10.43 -8.53
N SER A 136 -19.04 10.44 -9.70
CA SER A 136 -20.42 10.92 -9.89
C SER A 136 -21.23 9.85 -10.59
N GLY A 137 -22.49 9.69 -10.20
CA GLY A 137 -23.39 8.75 -10.84
C GLY A 137 -24.85 9.16 -10.68
N SER A 138 -25.63 8.87 -11.71
CA SER A 138 -27.08 9.13 -11.73
C SER A 138 -27.86 7.90 -11.24
N PRO A 139 -29.09 8.09 -10.70
CA PRO A 139 -29.95 6.98 -10.36
C PRO A 139 -30.25 6.12 -11.59
N PRO A 140 -30.41 4.80 -11.41
CA PRO A 140 -30.83 3.92 -12.49
C PRO A 140 -32.21 4.35 -12.99
N ARG A 141 -32.36 4.50 -14.29
CA ARG A 141 -33.65 4.78 -14.96
C ARG A 141 -34.51 3.54 -15.02
#